data_850d8029c4ef0f23f8cb6c673c5a9e59
#
_entry.id   850d8029c4ef0f23f8cb6c673c5a9e59
#
_cell.length_a   1.000
_cell.length_b   1.000
_cell.length_c   1.000
_cell.angle_alpha   90.00
_cell.angle_beta   90.00
_cell.angle_gamma   90.00
#
_symmetry.space_group_name_H-M   'P 1'
#
loop_
_entity.id
_entity.type
_entity.pdbx_description
1 polymer ?
#
loop_
_entity_poly.entity_id
_entity_poly.type
_entity_poly.pdbx_seq_one_letter_code
_entity_poly.pdbx_strand_id
1 'polypeptide(L)'
;ILALEPEILIMDVASETLGPKGRAEVLKTVIRLNREKGITVVYITHFMEETVEADRIVVMGDGTIQMTGTPQEVFAREEELDSLTLEVPEVTKIARELQSRGIAVDRNILTLEELAEALCQFI
;
A
#
# COMPACT_ATOMS: atom_id res chain seq x y z
N ILE A 1 21.30 12.71 0.67
CA ILE A 1 20.74 12.39 -0.67
C ILE A 1 19.74 13.46 -1.09
N LEU A 2 18.82 13.89 -0.23
CA LEU A 2 17.83 14.91 -0.57
C LEU A 2 18.44 16.29 -0.83
N ALA A 3 19.60 16.59 -0.27
CA ALA A 3 20.33 17.83 -0.53
C ALA A 3 20.82 17.94 -1.98
N LEU A 4 20.85 16.84 -2.71
CA LEU A 4 21.25 16.81 -4.14
C LEU A 4 20.09 17.09 -5.09
N GLU A 5 18.89 17.31 -4.58
CA GLU A 5 17.67 17.56 -5.36
C GLU A 5 17.46 16.54 -6.49
N PRO A 6 17.36 15.23 -6.19
CA PRO A 6 17.24 14.22 -7.23
C PRO A 6 15.90 14.31 -7.95
N GLU A 7 15.87 13.89 -9.20
CA GLU A 7 14.63 13.73 -9.98
C GLU A 7 13.92 12.42 -9.63
N ILE A 8 14.70 11.39 -9.30
CA ILE A 8 14.21 10.06 -8.94
C ILE A 8 14.85 9.65 -7.62
N LEU A 9 14.02 9.24 -6.68
CA LEU A 9 14.46 8.72 -5.39
C LEU A 9 14.08 7.25 -5.31
N ILE A 10 15.07 6.38 -5.12
CA ILE A 10 14.83 4.94 -4.92
C ILE A 10 15.11 4.61 -3.46
N MET A 11 14.10 4.09 -2.77
CA MET A 11 14.20 3.72 -1.37
C MET A 11 13.89 2.23 -1.19
N ASP A 12 14.87 1.48 -0.73
CA ASP A 12 14.67 0.11 -0.28
C ASP A 12 14.42 0.12 1.22
N VAL A 13 13.15 -0.01 1.61
CA VAL A 13 12.70 0.07 3.00
C VAL A 13 12.63 -1.30 3.66
N ALA A 14 13.17 -2.33 3.01
CA ALA A 14 13.30 -3.67 3.60
C ALA A 14 14.18 -3.68 4.87
N SER A 15 14.66 -2.52 5.31
CA SER A 15 15.42 -2.41 6.55
C SER A 15 14.48 -2.57 7.75
N GLU A 16 14.59 -3.70 8.38
CA GLU A 16 13.90 -4.03 9.62
C GLU A 16 14.34 -3.14 10.81
N THR A 17 15.23 -2.20 10.56
CA THR A 17 15.81 -1.33 11.59
C THR A 17 14.87 -0.23 12.06
N LEU A 18 13.85 0.12 11.26
CA LEU A 18 12.85 1.11 11.64
C LEU A 18 11.58 0.42 12.15
N GLY A 19 11.13 0.82 13.33
CA GLY A 19 9.84 0.39 13.83
C GLY A 19 8.67 0.96 13.00
N PRO A 20 7.44 0.50 13.27
CA PRO A 20 6.27 0.95 12.49
C PRO A 20 6.11 2.47 12.43
N LYS A 21 6.39 3.16 13.53
CA LYS A 21 6.32 4.61 13.61
C LYS A 21 7.37 5.28 12.73
N GLY A 22 8.60 4.76 12.74
CA GLY A 22 9.68 5.29 11.90
C GLY A 22 9.37 5.11 10.41
N ARG A 23 8.83 3.95 10.03
CA ARG A 23 8.42 3.68 8.65
C ARG A 23 7.31 4.63 8.20
N ALA A 24 6.32 4.89 9.06
CA ALA A 24 5.24 5.82 8.75
C ALA A 24 5.75 7.24 8.51
N GLU A 25 6.71 7.71 9.30
CA GLU A 25 7.31 9.04 9.13
C GLU A 25 8.10 9.15 7.82
N VAL A 26 8.87 8.11 7.47
CA VAL A 26 9.60 8.06 6.20
C VAL A 26 8.61 8.08 5.03
N LEU A 27 7.56 7.29 5.09
CA LEU A 27 6.54 7.23 4.05
C LEU A 27 5.86 8.58 3.84
N LYS A 28 5.45 9.26 4.91
CA LYS A 28 4.90 10.61 4.84
C LYS A 28 5.84 11.58 4.15
N THR A 29 7.12 11.52 4.48
CA THR A 29 8.14 12.39 3.91
C THR A 29 8.28 12.18 2.41
N VAL A 30 8.36 10.92 1.95
CA VAL A 30 8.53 10.63 0.52
C VAL A 30 7.27 10.97 -0.28
N ILE A 31 6.09 10.74 0.26
CA ILE A 31 4.82 11.13 -0.37
C ILE A 31 4.76 12.65 -0.54
N ARG A 32 5.12 13.40 0.50
CA ARG A 32 5.17 14.86 0.44
C ARG A 32 6.14 15.36 -0.62
N LEU A 33 7.34 14.78 -0.71
CA LEU A 33 8.33 15.14 -1.72
C LEU A 33 7.83 14.87 -3.12
N ASN A 34 7.17 13.76 -3.33
CA ASN A 34 6.55 13.46 -4.62
C ASN A 34 5.49 14.48 -5.00
N ARG A 35 4.58 14.81 -4.07
CA ARG A 35 3.46 15.69 -4.35
C ARG A 35 3.83 17.16 -4.46
N GLU A 36 4.71 17.63 -3.60
CA GLU A 36 5.10 19.04 -3.55
C GLU A 36 6.22 19.39 -4.52
N LYS A 37 7.18 18.50 -4.73
CA LYS A 37 8.38 18.75 -5.54
C LYS A 37 8.43 17.96 -6.85
N GLY A 38 7.46 17.11 -7.11
CA GLY A 38 7.41 16.33 -8.34
C GLY A 38 8.52 15.28 -8.47
N ILE A 39 9.16 14.88 -7.36
CA ILE A 39 10.17 13.84 -7.37
C ILE A 39 9.50 12.50 -7.61
N THR A 40 9.99 11.73 -8.56
CA THR A 40 9.55 10.35 -8.76
C THR A 40 10.14 9.47 -7.67
N VAL A 41 9.29 8.75 -6.95
CA VAL A 41 9.72 7.88 -5.85
C VAL A 41 9.47 6.42 -6.21
N VAL A 42 10.51 5.62 -6.13
CA VAL A 42 10.43 4.16 -6.20
C VAL A 42 10.65 3.64 -4.79
N TYR A 43 9.59 3.09 -4.19
CA TYR A 43 9.57 2.65 -2.80
C TYR A 43 9.44 1.14 -2.76
N ILE A 44 10.47 0.46 -2.26
CA ILE A 44 10.54 -1.00 -2.20
C ILE A 44 10.18 -1.45 -0.80
N THR A 45 9.13 -2.22 -0.67
CA THR A 45 8.63 -2.69 0.63
C THR A 45 7.93 -4.04 0.49
N HIS A 46 7.81 -4.76 1.59
CA HIS A 46 6.97 -5.94 1.72
C HIS A 46 5.77 -5.70 2.64
N PHE A 47 5.56 -4.47 3.08
CA PHE A 47 4.41 -4.07 3.91
C PHE A 47 3.30 -3.52 3.00
N MET A 48 2.21 -4.24 2.90
CA MET A 48 1.13 -3.88 1.96
C MET A 48 0.47 -2.56 2.32
N GLU A 49 0.38 -2.24 3.60
CA GLU A 49 -0.18 -0.97 4.07
C GLU A 49 0.58 0.26 3.54
N GLU A 50 1.86 0.11 3.27
CA GLU A 50 2.69 1.20 2.75
C GLU A 50 2.46 1.47 1.27
N THR A 51 1.82 0.56 0.55
CA THR A 51 1.63 0.66 -0.89
C THR A 51 0.30 1.30 -1.31
N VAL A 52 -0.63 1.47 -0.37
CA VAL A 52 -2.00 1.91 -0.70
C VAL A 52 -2.08 3.34 -1.25
N GLU A 53 -1.10 4.18 -0.95
CA GLU A 53 -1.03 5.55 -1.45
C GLU A 53 -0.17 5.71 -2.71
N ALA A 54 0.40 4.63 -3.21
CA ALA A 54 1.17 4.67 -4.45
C ALA A 54 0.28 4.94 -5.66
N ASP A 55 0.82 5.60 -6.66
CA ASP A 55 0.13 5.77 -7.94
C ASP A 55 0.11 4.46 -8.72
N ARG A 56 1.14 3.65 -8.54
CA ARG A 56 1.30 2.38 -9.22
C ARG A 56 2.07 1.39 -8.34
N ILE A 57 1.61 0.15 -8.33
CA ILE A 57 2.29 -0.96 -7.67
C ILE A 57 2.88 -1.88 -8.75
N VAL A 58 4.10 -2.30 -8.53
CA VAL A 58 4.76 -3.35 -9.31
C VAL A 58 5.07 -4.49 -8.36
N VAL A 59 4.46 -5.65 -8.59
CA VAL A 59 4.70 -6.85 -7.79
C VAL A 59 5.76 -7.69 -8.47
N MET A 60 6.80 -8.00 -7.73
CA MET A 60 7.91 -8.82 -8.22
C MET A 60 7.94 -10.17 -7.52
N GLY A 61 8.29 -11.18 -8.27
CA GLY A 61 8.53 -12.53 -7.75
C GLY A 61 9.50 -13.26 -8.67
N ASP A 62 10.40 -14.02 -8.08
CA ASP A 62 11.41 -14.80 -8.82
C ASP A 62 12.21 -13.98 -9.84
N GLY A 63 12.50 -12.72 -9.49
CA GLY A 63 13.30 -11.84 -10.36
C GLY A 63 12.55 -11.25 -11.55
N THR A 64 11.23 -11.44 -11.63
CA THR A 64 10.42 -10.93 -12.74
C THR A 64 9.21 -10.15 -12.22
N ILE A 65 8.64 -9.30 -13.09
CA ILE A 65 7.39 -8.60 -12.77
C ILE A 65 6.23 -9.59 -12.92
N GLN A 66 5.49 -9.79 -11.83
CA GLN A 66 4.35 -10.71 -11.79
C GLN A 66 3.03 -9.99 -12.11
N MET A 67 2.87 -8.77 -11.62
CA MET A 67 1.72 -7.95 -11.95
C MET A 67 2.05 -6.46 -11.73
N THR A 68 1.26 -5.61 -12.33
CA THR A 68 1.36 -4.16 -12.15
C THR A 68 -0.02 -3.53 -12.26
N GLY A 69 -0.24 -2.43 -11.57
CA GLY A 69 -1.50 -1.70 -11.61
C GLY A 69 -1.61 -0.70 -10.47
N THR A 70 -2.77 -0.08 -10.36
CA THR A 70 -3.10 0.75 -9.20
C THR A 70 -3.27 -0.12 -7.95
N PRO A 71 -3.21 0.45 -6.74
CA PRO A 71 -3.49 -0.32 -5.53
C PRO A 71 -4.82 -1.08 -5.58
N GLN A 72 -5.88 -0.46 -6.10
CA GLN A 72 -7.19 -1.09 -6.24
C GLN A 72 -7.14 -2.30 -7.18
N GLU A 73 -6.46 -2.15 -8.32
CA GLU A 73 -6.33 -3.24 -9.29
C GLU A 73 -5.52 -4.41 -8.75
N VAL A 74 -4.40 -4.13 -8.09
CA VAL A 74 -3.49 -5.15 -7.55
C VAL A 74 -4.16 -5.91 -6.41
N PHE A 75 -4.74 -5.21 -5.43
CA PHE A 75 -5.35 -5.86 -4.27
C PHE A 75 -6.71 -6.52 -4.56
N ALA A 76 -7.30 -6.26 -5.72
CA ALA A 76 -8.46 -7.02 -6.19
C ALA A 76 -8.08 -8.44 -6.66
N ARG A 77 -6.81 -8.67 -6.99
CA ARG A 77 -6.26 -9.96 -7.45
C ARG A 77 -5.76 -10.82 -6.28
N GLU A 78 -6.65 -11.13 -5.35
CA GLU A 78 -6.31 -11.83 -4.11
C GLU A 78 -5.65 -13.20 -4.34
N GLU A 79 -6.20 -14.00 -5.26
CA GLU A 79 -5.68 -15.34 -5.55
C GLU A 79 -4.25 -15.29 -6.12
N GLU A 80 -3.97 -14.31 -6.98
CA GLU A 80 -2.63 -14.14 -7.55
C GLU A 80 -1.64 -13.69 -6.47
N LEU A 81 -2.06 -12.79 -5.57
CA LEU A 81 -1.24 -12.35 -4.44
C LEU A 81 -0.95 -13.51 -3.48
N ASP A 82 -1.95 -14.32 -3.16
CA ASP A 82 -1.78 -15.49 -2.31
C ASP A 82 -0.77 -16.48 -2.91
N SER A 83 -0.81 -16.66 -4.24
CA SER A 83 0.16 -17.54 -4.91
C SER A 83 1.61 -17.05 -4.80
N LEU A 84 1.79 -15.75 -4.58
CA LEU A 84 3.08 -15.10 -4.38
C LEU A 84 3.44 -14.93 -2.91
N THR A 85 2.66 -15.50 -2.00
CA THR A 85 2.77 -15.34 -0.54
C THR A 85 2.69 -13.89 -0.07
N LEU A 86 1.97 -13.07 -0.84
CA LEU A 86 1.67 -11.69 -0.50
C LEU A 86 0.23 -11.58 -0.01
N GLU A 87 0.00 -10.67 0.90
CA GLU A 87 -1.32 -10.46 1.49
C GLU A 87 -1.91 -9.14 1.01
N VAL A 88 -3.20 -8.94 1.25
CA VAL A 88 -3.84 -7.63 1.13
C VAL A 88 -3.69 -6.88 2.45
N PRO A 89 -3.88 -5.54 2.47
CA PRO A 89 -3.86 -4.80 3.73
C PRO A 89 -4.85 -5.37 4.76
N GLU A 90 -4.51 -5.26 6.05
CA GLU A 90 -5.34 -5.80 7.14
C GLU A 90 -6.77 -5.25 7.10
N VAL A 91 -6.92 -3.94 6.83
CA VAL A 91 -8.25 -3.32 6.72
C VAL A 91 -9.08 -3.93 5.60
N THR A 92 -8.42 -4.34 4.50
CA THR A 92 -9.08 -5.01 3.39
C THR A 92 -9.58 -6.40 3.80
N LYS A 93 -8.79 -7.14 4.58
CA LYS A 93 -9.20 -8.43 5.13
C LYS A 93 -10.43 -8.27 6.03
N ILE A 94 -10.41 -7.26 6.89
CA ILE A 94 -11.54 -6.96 7.78
C ILE A 94 -12.79 -6.62 6.96
N ALA A 95 -12.68 -5.77 5.95
CA ALA A 95 -13.80 -5.39 5.09
C ALA A 95 -14.42 -6.61 4.39
N ARG A 96 -13.59 -7.51 3.89
CA ARG A 96 -14.03 -8.74 3.25
C ARG A 96 -14.73 -9.70 4.23
N GLU A 97 -14.21 -9.82 5.43
CA GLU A 97 -14.83 -10.62 6.48
C GLU A 97 -16.20 -10.05 6.90
N LEU A 98 -16.29 -8.73 7.04
CA LEU A 98 -17.56 -8.07 7.34
C LEU A 98 -18.58 -8.28 6.22
N GLN A 99 -18.15 -8.15 4.96
CA GLN A 99 -19.02 -8.41 3.81
C GLN A 99 -19.50 -9.86 3.78
N SER A 100 -18.62 -10.84 4.09
CA SER A 100 -19.00 -12.25 4.13
C SER A 100 -20.04 -12.55 5.19
N ARG A 101 -20.10 -11.74 6.24
CA ARG A 101 -21.09 -11.83 7.33
C ARG A 101 -22.36 -11.02 7.05
N GLY A 102 -22.52 -10.48 5.84
CA GLY A 102 -23.72 -9.78 5.42
C GLY A 102 -23.74 -8.29 5.74
N ILE A 103 -22.61 -7.71 6.16
CA ILE A 103 -22.51 -6.27 6.38
C ILE A 103 -22.15 -5.60 5.05
N ALA A 104 -22.93 -4.61 4.65
CA ALA A 104 -22.78 -3.95 3.34
C ALA A 104 -21.62 -2.94 3.34
N VAL A 105 -20.38 -3.45 3.38
CA VAL A 105 -19.16 -2.66 3.21
C VAL A 105 -18.48 -3.04 1.90
N ASP A 106 -17.75 -2.08 1.32
CA ASP A 106 -16.98 -2.36 0.10
C ASP A 106 -15.81 -3.30 0.44
N ARG A 107 -15.70 -4.41 -0.29
CA ARG A 107 -14.62 -5.38 -0.12
C ARG A 107 -13.25 -4.84 -0.55
N ASN A 108 -13.21 -3.76 -1.29
CA ASN A 108 -12.00 -3.16 -1.85
C ASN A 108 -11.48 -1.97 -1.04
N ILE A 109 -11.93 -1.81 0.18
CA ILE A 109 -11.41 -0.81 1.10
C ILE A 109 -9.92 -1.08 1.35
N LEU A 110 -9.10 -0.04 1.25
CA LEU A 110 -7.65 -0.12 1.39
C LEU A 110 -7.10 0.64 2.60
N THR A 111 -7.88 1.56 3.17
CA THR A 111 -7.43 2.39 4.29
C THR A 111 -8.34 2.27 5.50
N LEU A 112 -7.76 2.52 6.67
CA LEU A 112 -8.52 2.52 7.93
C LEU A 112 -9.60 3.60 7.93
N GLU A 113 -9.30 4.75 7.34
CA GLU A 113 -10.23 5.87 7.22
C GLU A 113 -11.46 5.48 6.39
N GLU A 114 -11.26 4.83 5.26
CA GLU A 114 -12.36 4.32 4.42
C GLU A 114 -13.23 3.32 5.17
N LEU A 115 -12.61 2.42 5.93
CA LEU A 115 -13.33 1.42 6.71
C LEU A 115 -14.13 2.08 7.83
N ALA A 116 -13.51 3.02 8.55
CA ALA A 116 -14.18 3.75 9.63
C ALA A 116 -15.37 4.54 9.10
N GLU A 117 -15.22 5.22 7.97
CA GLU A 117 -16.29 5.98 7.33
C GLU A 117 -17.45 5.06 6.91
N ALA A 118 -17.14 3.93 6.30
CA ALA A 118 -18.15 2.93 5.91
C ALA A 118 -18.91 2.39 7.11
N LEU A 119 -18.23 2.12 8.23
CA LEU A 119 -18.86 1.60 9.44
C LEU A 119 -19.69 2.66 10.17
N CYS A 120 -19.33 3.92 10.08
CA CYS A 120 -20.12 5.02 10.68
C CYS A 120 -21.54 5.11 10.11
N GLN A 121 -21.78 4.61 8.93
CA GLN A 121 -23.12 4.57 8.32
C GLN A 121 -24.07 3.59 9.02
N PHE A 122 -23.56 2.68 9.84
CA PHE A 122 -24.34 1.69 10.58
C PHE A 122 -24.61 2.07 12.04
N ILE A 123 -24.18 3.25 12.47
CA ILE A 123 -24.34 3.70 13.86
C ILE A 123 -25.49 4.71 14.00
#